data_c8b902f49851810824b4cf929b6deae0
#
_entry.id   c8b902f49851810824b4cf929b6deae0
#
_cell.length_a   1.000
_cell.length_b   1.000
_cell.length_c   1.000
_cell.angle_alpha   90.00
_cell.angle_beta   90.00
_cell.angle_gamma   90.00
#
_symmetry.space_group_name_H-M   'P 1'
#
loop_
_entity.id
_entity.type
_entity.pdbx_description
1 polymer ?
#
loop_
_entity_poly.entity_id
_entity_poly.type
_entity_poly.pdbx_seq_one_letter_code
_entity_poly.pdbx_strand_id
1 'polypeptide(L)'
;MLYLGAGHGTTVSHIHDVVCHGGAPGRVVAVDLSPRCLRDLTRLSHARSGLVPVLGDARRPEAWRAWLPRRASWVFQDVAQAHQASIFTSACARFLAPGGRGLLSLKVESDRGTDADGLRVKVEHELADAGLILEEVIDLEGFEDKHLLFVVGRPPRA
;
A
#
# COMPACT_ATOMS: atom_id res chain seq x y z
N MET A 1 9.06 -3.63 3.54
CA MET A 1 7.80 -2.96 3.20
C MET A 1 7.13 -3.65 2.03
N LEU A 2 5.80 -3.74 2.01
CA LEU A 2 4.99 -4.13 0.85
C LEU A 2 4.33 -2.88 0.27
N TYR A 3 4.42 -2.70 -1.04
CA TYR A 3 3.77 -1.61 -1.78
C TYR A 3 2.86 -2.22 -2.87
N LEU A 4 1.57 -1.93 -2.81
CA LEU A 4 0.56 -2.38 -3.78
C LEU A 4 0.11 -1.21 -4.65
N GLY A 5 0.19 -1.38 -5.98
CA GLY A 5 -0.10 -0.32 -6.95
C GLY A 5 1.08 0.62 -7.17
N ALA A 6 2.27 0.05 -7.36
CA ALA A 6 3.51 0.83 -7.43
C ALA A 6 3.64 1.71 -8.68
N GLY A 7 2.79 1.50 -9.69
CA GLY A 7 2.78 2.28 -10.92
C GLY A 7 4.14 2.29 -11.63
N HIS A 8 4.49 3.42 -12.20
CA HIS A 8 5.80 3.61 -12.87
C HIS A 8 6.96 3.86 -11.92
N GLY A 9 6.71 3.93 -10.60
CA GLY A 9 7.74 4.00 -9.58
C GLY A 9 8.03 5.39 -9.00
N THR A 10 7.24 6.41 -9.32
CA THR A 10 7.46 7.77 -8.80
C THR A 10 7.39 7.79 -7.28
N THR A 11 6.26 7.45 -6.69
CA THR A 11 6.08 7.43 -5.23
C THR A 11 6.95 6.37 -4.56
N VAL A 12 7.04 5.16 -5.15
CA VAL A 12 7.86 4.07 -4.59
C VAL A 12 9.35 4.42 -4.54
N SER A 13 9.86 5.27 -5.44
CA SER A 13 11.25 5.71 -5.39
C SER A 13 11.55 6.54 -4.15
N HIS A 14 10.68 7.47 -3.80
CA HIS A 14 10.80 8.29 -2.59
C HIS A 14 10.66 7.45 -1.32
N ILE A 15 9.69 6.54 -1.30
CA ILE A 15 9.50 5.62 -0.18
C ILE A 15 10.72 4.71 -0.01
N HIS A 16 11.28 4.20 -1.11
CA HIS A 16 12.50 3.40 -1.08
C HIS A 16 13.66 4.18 -0.47
N ASP A 17 13.83 5.45 -0.86
CA ASP A 17 14.91 6.31 -0.35
C ASP A 17 14.79 6.49 1.18
N VAL A 18 13.57 6.53 1.74
CA VAL A 18 13.33 6.57 3.19
C VAL A 18 13.57 5.21 3.86
N VAL A 19 13.03 4.13 3.28
CA VAL A 19 13.07 2.78 3.87
C VAL A 19 14.47 2.17 3.83
N CYS A 20 15.25 2.50 2.80
CA CYS A 20 16.58 1.92 2.55
C CYS A 20 17.72 2.92 2.85
N HIS A 21 17.42 4.09 3.43
CA HIS A 21 18.42 5.11 3.77
C HIS A 21 19.29 4.66 4.95
N GLY A 22 20.55 5.16 4.97
CA GLY A 22 21.43 5.00 6.13
C GLY A 22 22.04 3.60 6.32
N GLY A 23 22.08 2.77 5.27
CA GLY A 23 22.73 1.45 5.32
C GLY A 23 21.92 0.38 6.05
N ALA A 24 20.72 0.67 6.52
CA ALA A 24 19.79 -0.35 7.00
C ALA A 24 19.38 -1.25 5.82
N PRO A 25 19.36 -2.60 5.99
CA PRO A 25 18.97 -3.51 4.93
C PRO A 25 17.44 -3.47 4.72
N GLY A 26 16.91 -2.32 4.28
CA GLY A 26 15.52 -2.14 3.92
C GLY A 26 15.18 -2.89 2.64
N ARG A 27 13.93 -3.31 2.52
CA ARG A 27 13.40 -3.95 1.31
C ARG A 27 12.00 -3.44 1.03
N VAL A 28 11.76 -3.08 -0.23
CA VAL A 28 10.44 -2.68 -0.74
C VAL A 28 10.03 -3.67 -1.83
N VAL A 29 9.02 -4.47 -1.57
CA VAL A 29 8.38 -5.34 -2.57
C VAL A 29 7.27 -4.51 -3.21
N ALA A 30 7.47 -4.13 -4.48
CA ALA A 30 6.62 -3.23 -5.24
C ALA A 30 5.79 -4.03 -6.25
N VAL A 31 4.50 -4.19 -5.98
CA VAL A 31 3.57 -4.99 -6.77
C VAL A 31 2.75 -4.08 -7.67
N ASP A 32 2.72 -4.38 -8.96
CA ASP A 32 1.83 -3.72 -9.92
C ASP A 32 1.24 -4.72 -10.91
N LEU A 33 0.01 -4.47 -11.34
CA LEU A 33 -0.72 -5.32 -12.29
C LEU A 33 -0.25 -5.11 -13.74
N SER A 34 0.27 -3.94 -14.05
CA SER A 34 0.64 -3.51 -15.41
C SER A 34 2.04 -3.99 -15.80
N PRO A 35 2.17 -4.79 -16.87
CA PRO A 35 3.50 -5.14 -17.41
C PRO A 35 4.31 -3.91 -17.84
N ARG A 36 3.62 -2.83 -18.24
CA ARG A 36 4.28 -1.56 -18.62
C ARG A 36 4.90 -0.89 -17.40
N CYS A 37 4.17 -0.82 -16.29
CA CYS A 37 4.69 -0.31 -15.04
C CYS A 37 5.84 -1.17 -14.51
N LEU A 38 5.71 -2.51 -14.57
CA LEU A 38 6.77 -3.42 -14.16
C LEU A 38 8.08 -3.16 -14.89
N ARG A 39 8.03 -2.89 -16.20
CA ARG A 39 9.24 -2.57 -16.98
C ARG A 39 9.98 -1.35 -16.40
N ASP A 40 9.24 -0.31 -16.05
CA ASP A 40 9.83 0.92 -15.52
C ASP A 40 10.32 0.72 -14.07
N LEU A 41 9.58 -0.03 -13.25
CA LEU A 41 10.01 -0.47 -11.92
C LEU A 41 11.28 -1.33 -11.97
N THR A 42 11.41 -2.20 -12.96
CA THR A 42 12.61 -3.02 -13.16
C THR A 42 13.81 -2.14 -13.49
N ARG A 43 13.67 -1.13 -14.35
CA ARG A 43 14.74 -0.17 -14.63
C ARG A 43 15.12 0.60 -13.36
N LEU A 44 14.14 1.03 -12.57
CA LEU A 44 14.36 1.74 -11.32
C LEU A 44 15.13 0.87 -10.31
N SER A 45 14.84 -0.42 -10.24
CA SER A 45 15.48 -1.35 -9.30
C SER A 45 16.98 -1.57 -9.59
N HIS A 46 17.44 -1.36 -10.81
CA HIS A 46 18.88 -1.47 -11.12
C HIS A 46 19.74 -0.42 -10.37
N ALA A 47 19.16 0.74 -10.06
CA ALA A 47 19.83 1.81 -9.32
C ALA A 47 19.43 1.84 -7.82
N ARG A 48 18.50 0.97 -7.38
CA ARG A 48 17.93 0.99 -6.03
C ARG A 48 17.95 -0.40 -5.41
N SER A 49 19.05 -0.73 -4.76
CA SER A 49 19.19 -1.99 -4.02
C SER A 49 18.09 -2.14 -2.97
N GLY A 50 17.45 -3.31 -2.91
CA GLY A 50 16.32 -3.57 -2.00
C GLY A 50 14.95 -3.26 -2.60
N LEU A 51 14.85 -2.60 -3.76
CA LEU A 51 13.61 -2.51 -4.51
C LEU A 51 13.39 -3.79 -5.32
N VAL A 52 12.25 -4.45 -5.10
CA VAL A 52 11.86 -5.71 -5.74
C VAL A 52 10.58 -5.52 -6.53
N PRO A 53 10.67 -5.30 -7.86
CA PRO A 53 9.51 -5.19 -8.74
C PRO A 53 8.83 -6.55 -8.90
N VAL A 54 7.49 -6.57 -8.81
CA VAL A 54 6.70 -7.80 -8.93
C VAL A 54 5.46 -7.54 -9.77
N LEU A 55 5.29 -8.34 -10.84
CA LEU A 55 4.03 -8.36 -11.59
C LEU A 55 2.99 -9.13 -10.81
N GLY A 56 1.87 -8.49 -10.48
CA GLY A 56 0.81 -9.16 -9.73
C GLY A 56 -0.42 -8.32 -9.50
N ASP A 57 -1.54 -9.00 -9.32
CA ASP A 57 -2.79 -8.40 -8.89
C ASP A 57 -2.84 -8.37 -7.36
N ALA A 58 -3.04 -7.19 -6.76
CA ALA A 58 -3.17 -7.03 -5.31
C ALA A 58 -4.26 -7.92 -4.71
N ARG A 59 -5.31 -8.24 -5.47
CA ARG A 59 -6.42 -9.12 -5.07
C ARG A 59 -6.06 -10.62 -5.10
N ARG A 60 -4.95 -10.99 -5.75
CA ARG A 60 -4.51 -12.39 -5.96
C ARG A 60 -3.10 -12.61 -5.40
N PRO A 61 -2.91 -12.48 -4.09
CA PRO A 61 -1.58 -12.55 -3.48
C PRO A 61 -0.90 -13.92 -3.64
N GLU A 62 -1.64 -14.96 -3.94
CA GLU A 62 -1.10 -16.31 -4.14
C GLU A 62 -0.05 -16.35 -5.26
N ALA A 63 -0.24 -15.51 -6.28
CA ALA A 63 0.66 -15.46 -7.43
C ALA A 63 2.02 -14.80 -7.13
N TRP A 64 2.09 -13.95 -6.09
CA TRP A 64 3.29 -13.14 -5.83
C TRP A 64 3.76 -13.16 -4.37
N ARG A 65 3.03 -13.78 -3.43
CA ARG A 65 3.38 -13.81 -2.00
C ARG A 65 4.78 -14.37 -1.70
N ALA A 66 5.33 -15.21 -2.58
CA ALA A 66 6.65 -15.78 -2.40
C ALA A 66 7.76 -14.71 -2.37
N TRP A 67 7.54 -13.55 -2.98
CA TRP A 67 8.46 -12.42 -2.94
C TRP A 67 8.51 -11.70 -1.59
N LEU A 68 7.52 -11.98 -0.72
CA LEU A 68 7.43 -11.45 0.64
C LEU A 68 7.48 -12.60 1.67
N PRO A 69 8.66 -13.19 1.92
CA PRO A 69 8.79 -14.39 2.76
C PRO A 69 8.49 -14.14 4.25
N ARG A 70 8.49 -12.89 4.68
CA ARG A 70 8.16 -12.47 6.04
C ARG A 70 7.12 -11.38 6.00
N ARG A 71 6.37 -11.20 7.12
CA ARG A 71 5.46 -10.06 7.26
C ARG A 71 6.24 -8.76 7.20
N ALA A 72 5.66 -7.78 6.54
CA ALA A 72 6.21 -6.43 6.41
C ALA A 72 5.87 -5.59 7.64
N SER A 73 6.79 -4.75 8.10
CA SER A 73 6.50 -3.72 9.11
C SER A 73 5.61 -2.59 8.57
N TRP A 74 5.59 -2.41 7.25
CA TRP A 74 4.76 -1.43 6.56
C TRP A 74 4.06 -2.06 5.35
N VAL A 75 2.77 -1.74 5.19
CA VAL A 75 2.00 -2.00 3.96
C VAL A 75 1.50 -0.67 3.44
N PHE A 76 1.82 -0.32 2.21
CA PHE A 76 1.27 0.84 1.51
C PHE A 76 0.44 0.37 0.32
N GLN A 77 -0.73 0.95 0.14
CA GLN A 77 -1.58 0.68 -1.00
C GLN A 77 -2.02 1.97 -1.68
N ASP A 78 -1.82 2.01 -3.00
CA ASP A 78 -2.31 3.03 -3.91
C ASP A 78 -2.78 2.36 -5.20
N VAL A 79 -3.97 1.78 -5.15
CA VAL A 79 -4.57 1.07 -6.29
C VAL A 79 -5.84 1.78 -6.75
N ALA A 80 -5.93 2.06 -8.05
CA ALA A 80 -7.12 2.67 -8.66
C ALA A 80 -8.17 1.61 -9.04
N GLN A 81 -8.62 0.81 -8.07
CA GLN A 81 -9.60 -0.27 -8.25
C GLN A 81 -10.81 -0.04 -7.35
N ALA A 82 -11.96 -0.60 -7.71
CA ALA A 82 -13.09 -0.69 -6.79
C ALA A 82 -12.72 -1.52 -5.55
N HIS A 83 -13.37 -1.25 -4.41
CA HIS A 83 -13.15 -1.95 -3.14
C HIS A 83 -11.73 -1.81 -2.57
N GLN A 84 -11.12 -0.62 -2.69
CA GLN A 84 -9.77 -0.35 -2.23
C GLN A 84 -9.55 -0.73 -0.76
N ALA A 85 -10.50 -0.42 0.14
CA ALA A 85 -10.42 -0.75 1.56
C ALA A 85 -10.39 -2.26 1.81
N SER A 86 -11.23 -3.03 1.12
CA SER A 86 -11.26 -4.50 1.24
C SER A 86 -9.95 -5.16 0.76
N ILE A 87 -9.35 -4.65 -0.32
CA ILE A 87 -8.03 -5.11 -0.79
C ILE A 87 -6.98 -4.82 0.28
N PHE A 88 -6.99 -3.61 0.83
CA PHE A 88 -6.04 -3.17 1.84
C PHE A 88 -6.14 -3.97 3.15
N THR A 89 -7.35 -4.15 3.69
CA THR A 89 -7.58 -4.92 4.92
C THR A 89 -7.15 -6.38 4.76
N SER A 90 -7.45 -6.99 3.60
CA SER A 90 -6.97 -8.33 3.25
C SER A 90 -5.44 -8.41 3.19
N ALA A 91 -4.80 -7.40 2.60
CA ALA A 91 -3.33 -7.33 2.55
C ALA A 91 -2.72 -7.15 3.95
N CYS A 92 -3.28 -6.27 4.79
CA CYS A 92 -2.84 -6.07 6.16
C CYS A 92 -3.00 -7.34 7.01
N ALA A 93 -4.13 -8.04 6.91
CA ALA A 93 -4.34 -9.30 7.63
C ALA A 93 -3.28 -10.36 7.31
N ARG A 94 -2.88 -10.45 6.04
CA ARG A 94 -1.92 -11.46 5.54
C ARG A 94 -0.47 -11.05 5.73
N PHE A 95 -0.13 -9.79 5.45
CA PHE A 95 1.25 -9.35 5.24
C PHE A 95 1.76 -8.33 6.24
N LEU A 96 0.89 -7.58 6.94
CA LEU A 96 1.34 -6.63 7.95
C LEU A 96 1.76 -7.36 9.23
N ALA A 97 2.93 -7.03 9.75
CA ALA A 97 3.40 -7.57 11.02
C ALA A 97 2.57 -7.01 12.20
N PRO A 98 2.41 -7.76 13.30
CA PRO A 98 1.92 -7.20 14.55
C PRO A 98 2.79 -6.01 14.97
N GLY A 99 2.18 -4.91 15.42
CA GLY A 99 2.86 -3.64 15.70
C GLY A 99 3.28 -2.86 14.45
N GLY A 100 2.99 -3.37 13.25
CA GLY A 100 3.27 -2.67 11.98
C GLY A 100 2.21 -1.64 11.63
N ARG A 101 2.52 -0.79 10.63
CA ARG A 101 1.65 0.26 10.14
C ARG A 101 1.24 0.05 8.69
N GLY A 102 0.01 0.44 8.38
CA GLY A 102 -0.54 0.46 7.04
C GLY A 102 -0.86 1.86 6.57
N LEU A 103 -0.67 2.11 5.29
CA LEU A 103 -1.01 3.35 4.61
C LEU A 103 -1.92 3.01 3.43
N LEU A 104 -3.14 3.55 3.43
CA LEU A 104 -4.08 3.43 2.33
C LEU A 104 -4.27 4.79 1.66
N SER A 105 -3.74 4.96 0.46
CA SER A 105 -4.10 6.07 -0.42
C SER A 105 -5.42 5.71 -1.09
N LEU A 106 -6.49 6.37 -0.67
CA LEU A 106 -7.85 6.14 -1.15
C LEU A 106 -8.21 7.16 -2.20
N LYS A 107 -8.43 6.69 -3.42
CA LYS A 107 -8.97 7.54 -4.50
C LYS A 107 -10.49 7.62 -4.41
N VAL A 108 -11.01 8.79 -4.08
CA VAL A 108 -12.45 9.01 -3.83
C VAL A 108 -13.30 8.73 -5.07
N GLU A 109 -12.82 9.03 -6.28
CA GLU A 109 -13.57 8.80 -7.53
C GLU A 109 -13.75 7.34 -7.92
N SER A 110 -13.01 6.42 -7.33
CA SER A 110 -13.04 4.99 -7.69
C SER A 110 -14.29 4.27 -7.18
N ASP A 111 -15.06 4.89 -6.29
CA ASP A 111 -16.30 4.32 -5.72
C ASP A 111 -17.51 5.15 -6.19
N ARG A 112 -18.07 4.78 -7.34
CA ARG A 112 -19.17 5.51 -7.98
C ARG A 112 -20.43 5.50 -7.11
N GLY A 113 -20.91 6.68 -6.72
CA GLY A 113 -22.23 6.87 -6.10
C GLY A 113 -22.22 7.19 -4.61
N THR A 114 -21.05 7.32 -3.98
CA THR A 114 -20.90 7.76 -2.58
C THR A 114 -20.17 9.10 -2.57
N ASP A 115 -20.62 10.05 -1.75
CA ASP A 115 -19.88 11.28 -1.51
C ASP A 115 -18.58 11.00 -0.73
N ALA A 116 -17.67 11.97 -0.69
CA ALA A 116 -16.36 11.78 -0.05
C ALA A 116 -16.48 11.44 1.46
N ASP A 117 -17.42 12.08 2.15
CA ASP A 117 -17.63 11.86 3.58
C ASP A 117 -18.23 10.48 3.87
N GLY A 118 -19.22 10.07 3.08
CA GLY A 118 -19.81 8.74 3.20
C GLY A 118 -18.83 7.63 2.87
N LEU A 119 -17.95 7.84 1.87
CA LEU A 119 -16.88 6.90 1.55
C LEU A 119 -15.85 6.81 2.68
N ARG A 120 -15.46 7.93 3.26
CA ARG A 120 -14.55 8.00 4.40
C ARG A 120 -15.09 7.17 5.57
N VAL A 121 -16.33 7.42 6.00
CA VAL A 121 -16.97 6.70 7.12
C VAL A 121 -17.04 5.19 6.84
N LYS A 122 -17.38 4.81 5.61
CA LYS A 122 -17.40 3.39 5.19
C LYS A 122 -16.03 2.74 5.34
N VAL A 123 -14.97 3.42 4.87
CA VAL A 123 -13.60 2.90 4.96
C VAL A 123 -13.15 2.81 6.42
N GLU A 124 -13.44 3.79 7.27
CA GLU A 124 -13.15 3.77 8.69
C GLU A 124 -13.78 2.54 9.38
N HIS A 125 -15.03 2.21 9.05
CA HIS A 125 -15.69 1.00 9.57
C HIS A 125 -15.02 -0.29 9.07
N GLU A 126 -14.70 -0.39 7.77
CA GLU A 126 -14.02 -1.57 7.22
C GLU A 126 -12.63 -1.78 7.85
N LEU A 127 -11.91 -0.71 8.16
CA LEU A 127 -10.61 -0.77 8.86
C LEU A 127 -10.78 -1.27 10.30
N ALA A 128 -11.77 -0.75 11.03
CA ALA A 128 -12.06 -1.15 12.40
C ALA A 128 -12.53 -2.63 12.48
N ASP A 129 -13.41 -3.06 11.58
CA ASP A 129 -13.89 -4.45 11.49
C ASP A 129 -12.73 -5.43 11.19
N ALA A 130 -11.71 -4.97 10.47
CA ALA A 130 -10.49 -5.74 10.23
C ALA A 130 -9.52 -5.76 11.42
N GLY A 131 -9.84 -5.11 12.53
CA GLY A 131 -9.02 -5.03 13.74
C GLY A 131 -7.80 -4.11 13.57
N LEU A 132 -7.85 -3.16 12.64
CA LEU A 132 -6.87 -2.10 12.48
C LEU A 132 -7.26 -0.88 13.30
N ILE A 133 -6.27 -0.20 13.88
CA ILE A 133 -6.46 1.03 14.64
C ILE A 133 -6.18 2.20 13.70
N LEU A 134 -7.19 3.03 13.45
CA LEU A 134 -7.00 4.27 12.70
C LEU A 134 -6.20 5.26 13.56
N GLU A 135 -5.02 5.65 13.07
CA GLU A 135 -4.14 6.62 13.73
C GLU A 135 -4.39 8.04 13.19
N GLU A 136 -4.57 8.18 11.86
CA GLU A 136 -4.72 9.48 11.21
C GLU A 136 -5.42 9.35 9.86
N VAL A 137 -6.10 10.41 9.42
CA VAL A 137 -6.58 10.60 8.04
C VAL A 137 -6.05 11.93 7.53
N ILE A 138 -5.28 11.90 6.45
CA ILE A 138 -4.65 13.07 5.84
C ILE A 138 -5.34 13.33 4.51
N ASP A 139 -5.85 14.55 4.33
CA ASP A 139 -6.31 15.02 3.02
C ASP A 139 -5.09 15.41 2.19
N LEU A 140 -5.01 14.83 0.99
CA LEU A 140 -3.92 15.11 0.06
C LEU A 140 -4.24 16.21 -0.96
N GLU A 141 -5.34 16.96 -0.75
CA GLU A 141 -5.70 18.09 -1.62
C GLU A 141 -4.51 19.06 -1.79
N GLY A 142 -4.23 19.43 -3.04
CA GLY A 142 -3.07 20.25 -3.40
C GLY A 142 -1.77 19.48 -3.68
N PHE A 143 -1.69 18.20 -3.31
CA PHE A 143 -0.61 17.28 -3.68
C PHE A 143 -1.12 16.23 -4.66
N GLU A 144 -2.24 15.61 -4.35
CA GLU A 144 -2.92 14.62 -5.16
C GLU A 144 -4.44 14.80 -5.00
N ASP A 145 -5.08 15.36 -6.04
CA ASP A 145 -6.49 15.71 -5.99
C ASP A 145 -7.36 14.48 -5.70
N LYS A 146 -8.34 14.66 -4.82
CA LYS A 146 -9.33 13.64 -4.46
C LYS A 146 -8.75 12.37 -3.87
N HIS A 147 -7.65 12.48 -3.15
CA HIS A 147 -7.07 11.39 -2.38
C HIS A 147 -7.09 11.66 -0.89
N LEU A 148 -7.45 10.62 -0.12
CA LEU A 148 -7.33 10.58 1.33
C LEU A 148 -6.31 9.52 1.71
N LEU A 149 -5.36 9.86 2.59
CA LEU A 149 -4.39 8.90 3.12
C LEU A 149 -4.81 8.48 4.54
N PHE A 150 -5.16 7.20 4.69
CA PHE A 150 -5.45 6.60 5.98
C PHE A 150 -4.18 5.96 6.55
N VAL A 151 -3.82 6.35 7.75
CA VAL A 151 -2.72 5.77 8.52
C VAL A 151 -3.32 4.85 9.58
N VAL A 152 -2.93 3.59 9.56
CA VAL A 152 -3.45 2.59 10.50
C VAL A 152 -2.35 1.83 11.20
N GLY A 153 -2.56 1.45 12.44
CA GLY A 153 -1.72 0.53 13.21
C GLY A 153 -2.34 -0.87 13.28
N ARG A 154 -1.51 -1.90 13.21
CA ARG A 154 -1.91 -3.25 13.59
C ARG A 154 -1.51 -3.50 15.04
N PRO A 155 -2.44 -3.88 15.93
CA PRO A 155 -2.10 -4.19 17.32
C PRO A 155 -0.95 -5.19 17.44
N PRO A 156 -0.05 -5.06 18.43
CA PRO A 156 0.92 -6.09 18.74
C PRO A 156 0.18 -7.40 19.13
N ARG A 157 0.86 -8.52 19.01
CA ARG A 157 0.30 -9.75 19.60
C ARG A 157 0.41 -9.66 21.12
N ALA A 158 -0.69 -9.99 21.78
CA ALA A 158 -0.67 -10.23 23.22
C ALA A 158 0.25 -11.40 23.54
#